data_671dae3842094935fc158871f2748956
#
_entry.id   671dae3842094935fc158871f2748956
#
_cell.length_a   1.000
_cell.length_b   1.000
_cell.length_c   1.000
_cell.angle_alpha   90.00
_cell.angle_beta   90.00
_cell.angle_gamma   90.00
#
_symmetry.space_group_name_H-M   'P 1'
#
loop_
_entity.id
_entity.type
_entity.pdbx_description
1 polymer ?
#
loop_
_entity_poly.entity_id
_entity_poly.type
_entity_poly.pdbx_seq_one_letter_code
_entity_poly.pdbx_strand_id
1 'polypeptide(L)'
;MARTAQIKDVRFRADKDGCLSGPAFSGALNAVWKESRERPESQTTLLLLDIDNLHQLNTVHGREAGDRAIGAAVAELARTAKRESWTLGRLGGDEFALLAPGLTVEAAFLRADALRRDVDAAFAKVLARGQRCAVSIGVANIPRDAKGPDELMRKADLALYAAKEQGGDTVGLTPANDMVLKSSYYSAAQLSRLKALAERKKTKEAVLLREGLEDILRKYDRE
;
A
#
# COMPACT_ATOMS: atom_id res chain seq x y z
N MET A 1 10.25 20.13 -22.44
CA MET A 1 10.84 18.86 -21.97
C MET A 1 11.45 19.11 -20.59
N ALA A 2 10.71 18.83 -19.53
CA ALA A 2 11.20 18.98 -18.17
C ALA A 2 12.12 17.79 -17.84
N ARG A 3 13.40 18.06 -17.59
CA ARG A 3 14.34 17.06 -17.08
C ARG A 3 13.89 16.69 -15.67
N THR A 4 13.36 15.49 -15.50
CA THR A 4 13.15 14.87 -14.20
C THR A 4 14.49 14.82 -13.49
N ALA A 5 14.62 15.57 -12.38
CA ALA A 5 15.82 15.55 -11.55
C ALA A 5 15.97 14.13 -10.99
N GLN A 6 16.93 13.38 -11.50
CA GLN A 6 17.34 12.12 -10.88
C GLN A 6 17.94 12.47 -9.51
N ILE A 7 17.34 11.97 -8.44
CA ILE A 7 17.92 12.04 -7.09
C ILE A 7 19.18 11.16 -7.10
N LYS A 8 20.29 11.73 -7.54
CA LYS A 8 21.63 11.13 -7.46
C LYS A 8 22.28 11.48 -6.13
N ASP A 9 21.57 11.36 -5.03
CA ASP A 9 22.21 11.58 -3.73
C ASP A 9 22.83 10.27 -3.25
N VAL A 10 24.15 10.24 -3.16
CA VAL A 10 25.02 9.13 -2.75
C VAL A 10 24.66 8.55 -1.36
N ARG A 11 23.78 9.22 -0.61
CA ARG A 11 23.34 8.82 0.73
C ARG A 11 22.34 7.67 0.77
N PHE A 12 21.67 7.37 -0.35
CA PHE A 12 20.64 6.32 -0.40
C PHE A 12 21.15 5.17 -1.29
N ARG A 13 21.88 4.21 -0.70
CA ARG A 13 22.28 3.01 -1.42
C ARG A 13 21.12 2.03 -1.49
N ALA A 14 20.73 1.69 -2.69
CA ALA A 14 19.86 0.55 -2.95
C ALA A 14 20.64 -0.77 -2.72
N ASP A 15 19.91 -1.82 -2.36
CA ASP A 15 20.43 -3.18 -2.33
C ASP A 15 20.72 -3.71 -3.75
N LYS A 16 21.14 -5.00 -3.84
CA LYS A 16 21.40 -5.67 -5.12
C LYS A 16 20.18 -5.72 -6.06
N ASP A 17 18.99 -5.61 -5.50
CA ASP A 17 17.71 -5.70 -6.21
C ASP A 17 17.16 -4.31 -6.58
N GLY A 18 17.90 -3.24 -6.27
CA GLY A 18 17.52 -1.85 -6.55
C GLY A 18 16.57 -1.24 -5.54
N CYS A 19 16.32 -1.89 -4.41
CA CYS A 19 15.44 -1.41 -3.35
C CYS A 19 16.21 -0.60 -2.30
N LEU A 20 15.68 0.55 -1.91
CA LEU A 20 16.12 1.24 -0.71
C LEU A 20 15.60 0.52 0.55
N SER A 21 16.39 0.49 1.61
CA SER A 21 15.88 0.11 2.94
C SER A 21 14.84 1.11 3.44
N GLY A 22 13.98 0.71 4.39
CA GLY A 22 12.96 1.60 4.95
C GLY A 22 13.50 2.97 5.41
N PRO A 23 14.59 3.03 6.22
CA PRO A 23 15.19 4.31 6.61
C PRO A 23 15.73 5.12 5.42
N ALA A 24 16.33 4.47 4.42
CA ALA A 24 16.83 5.14 3.23
C ALA A 24 15.67 5.67 2.36
N PHE A 25 14.57 4.92 2.26
CA PHE A 25 13.37 5.36 1.56
C PHE A 25 12.70 6.57 2.24
N SER A 26 12.60 6.55 3.58
CA SER A 26 12.10 7.70 4.35
C SER A 26 12.96 8.94 4.12
N GLY A 27 14.28 8.79 4.02
CA GLY A 27 15.19 9.87 3.66
C GLY A 27 14.92 10.43 2.26
N ALA A 28 14.70 9.54 1.26
CA ALA A 28 14.37 9.93 -0.12
C ALA A 28 13.01 10.65 -0.18
N LEU A 29 12.00 10.17 0.55
CA LEU A 29 10.71 10.81 0.65
C LEU A 29 10.79 12.22 1.23
N ASN A 30 11.58 12.40 2.30
CA ASN A 30 11.83 13.72 2.89
C ASN A 30 12.58 14.67 1.93
N ALA A 31 13.51 14.16 1.12
CA ALA A 31 14.22 14.95 0.13
C ALA A 31 13.27 15.46 -0.97
N VAL A 32 12.44 14.56 -1.52
CA VAL A 32 11.41 14.92 -2.52
C VAL A 32 10.40 15.92 -1.95
N TRP A 33 10.00 15.74 -0.70
CA TRP A 33 9.12 16.70 -0.02
C TRP A 33 9.72 18.10 0.08
N LYS A 34 10.99 18.22 0.45
CA LYS A 34 11.67 19.51 0.50
C LYS A 34 11.69 20.19 -0.88
N GLU A 35 12.01 19.44 -1.92
CA GLU A 35 12.03 19.96 -3.29
C GLU A 35 10.62 20.38 -3.76
N SER A 36 9.58 19.62 -3.41
CA SER A 36 8.20 19.94 -3.79
C SER A 36 7.68 21.23 -3.12
N ARG A 37 8.16 21.57 -1.93
CA ARG A 37 7.82 22.84 -1.26
C ARG A 37 8.35 24.07 -1.99
N GLU A 38 9.44 23.93 -2.72
CA GLU A 38 10.01 25.00 -3.55
C GLU A 38 9.25 25.16 -4.89
N ARG A 39 8.42 24.16 -5.23
CA ARG A 39 7.60 24.13 -6.46
C ARG A 39 6.18 23.70 -6.12
N PRO A 40 5.31 24.64 -5.71
CA PRO A 40 3.95 24.32 -5.23
C PRO A 40 3.07 23.56 -6.23
N GLU A 41 3.37 23.67 -7.53
CA GLU A 41 2.68 22.93 -8.61
C GLU A 41 3.18 21.49 -8.76
N SER A 42 4.29 21.12 -8.12
CA SER A 42 4.82 19.76 -8.22
C SER A 42 3.99 18.80 -7.38
N GLN A 43 3.59 17.70 -8.02
CA GLN A 43 2.89 16.62 -7.36
C GLN A 43 3.86 15.48 -7.05
N THR A 44 3.58 14.75 -6.00
CA THR A 44 4.32 13.53 -5.66
C THR A 44 3.35 12.48 -5.18
N THR A 45 3.38 11.33 -5.82
CA THR A 45 2.53 10.19 -5.42
C THR A 45 3.37 9.11 -4.76
N LEU A 46 2.84 8.57 -3.68
CA LEU A 46 3.35 7.40 -2.99
C LEU A 46 2.40 6.23 -3.24
N LEU A 47 2.96 5.11 -3.67
CA LEU A 47 2.29 3.82 -3.75
C LEU A 47 2.88 2.93 -2.64
N LEU A 48 2.03 2.43 -1.74
CA LEU A 48 2.38 1.35 -0.81
C LEU A 48 1.80 0.04 -1.32
N LEU A 49 2.62 -1.00 -1.29
CA LEU A 49 2.28 -2.30 -1.85
C LEU A 49 2.53 -3.38 -0.81
N ASP A 50 1.66 -4.39 -0.80
CA ASP A 50 1.80 -5.55 0.07
C ASP A 50 1.33 -6.80 -0.68
N ILE A 51 2.08 -7.91 -0.51
CA ILE A 51 1.76 -9.18 -1.15
C ILE A 51 0.64 -9.87 -0.37
N ASP A 52 -0.52 -9.99 -1.00
CA ASP A 52 -1.68 -10.63 -0.41
C ASP A 52 -1.48 -12.13 -0.21
N ASN A 53 -1.92 -12.63 0.94
CA ASN A 53 -1.93 -14.06 1.27
C ASN A 53 -0.55 -14.74 1.29
N LEU A 54 0.56 -14.00 1.38
CA LEU A 54 1.91 -14.57 1.44
C LEU A 54 2.08 -15.52 2.63
N HIS A 55 1.51 -15.19 3.79
CA HIS A 55 1.54 -16.09 4.95
C HIS A 55 0.83 -17.42 4.67
N GLN A 56 -0.33 -17.40 4.03
CA GLN A 56 -1.06 -18.60 3.64
C GLN A 56 -0.28 -19.42 2.61
N LEU A 57 0.31 -18.77 1.61
CA LEU A 57 1.18 -19.39 0.62
C LEU A 57 2.34 -20.14 1.31
N ASN A 58 3.01 -19.49 2.25
CA ASN A 58 4.10 -20.06 3.03
C ASN A 58 3.66 -21.25 3.89
N THR A 59 2.49 -21.14 4.52
CA THR A 59 1.97 -22.18 5.41
C THR A 59 1.58 -23.44 4.64
N VAL A 60 0.96 -23.28 3.47
CA VAL A 60 0.44 -24.40 2.68
C VAL A 60 1.51 -25.01 1.76
N HIS A 61 2.40 -24.18 1.21
CA HIS A 61 3.31 -24.58 0.13
C HIS A 61 4.81 -24.42 0.49
N GLY A 62 5.09 -24.03 1.74
CA GLY A 62 6.46 -23.84 2.23
C GLY A 62 7.05 -22.48 1.90
N ARG A 63 8.09 -22.10 2.64
CA ARG A 63 8.76 -20.79 2.52
C ARG A 63 9.34 -20.52 1.14
N GLU A 64 9.82 -21.56 0.45
CA GLU A 64 10.35 -21.43 -0.91
C GLU A 64 9.32 -20.88 -1.91
N ALA A 65 8.03 -21.19 -1.73
CA ALA A 65 6.99 -20.65 -2.58
C ALA A 65 6.83 -19.13 -2.34
N GLY A 66 6.84 -18.69 -1.09
CA GLY A 66 6.81 -17.26 -0.75
C GLY A 66 8.07 -16.52 -1.21
N ASP A 67 9.25 -17.12 -1.08
CA ASP A 67 10.51 -16.53 -1.55
C ASP A 67 10.48 -16.31 -3.07
N ARG A 68 9.91 -17.27 -3.83
CA ARG A 68 9.70 -17.08 -5.28
C ARG A 68 8.73 -15.95 -5.58
N ALA A 69 7.62 -15.84 -4.83
CA ALA A 69 6.67 -14.75 -4.99
C ALA A 69 7.32 -13.40 -4.69
N ILE A 70 8.00 -13.26 -3.56
CA ILE A 70 8.72 -12.04 -3.20
C ILE A 70 9.75 -11.67 -4.27
N GLY A 71 10.55 -12.64 -4.74
CA GLY A 71 11.56 -12.42 -5.78
C GLY A 71 10.92 -11.92 -7.10
N ALA A 72 9.79 -12.50 -7.50
CA ALA A 72 9.06 -12.07 -8.70
C ALA A 72 8.50 -10.65 -8.55
N ALA A 73 7.91 -10.32 -7.38
CA ALA A 73 7.42 -8.97 -7.10
C ALA A 73 8.56 -7.95 -7.14
N VAL A 74 9.67 -8.21 -6.45
CA VAL A 74 10.85 -7.32 -6.43
C VAL A 74 11.37 -7.06 -7.84
N ALA A 75 11.52 -8.10 -8.65
CA ALA A 75 12.03 -7.97 -10.02
C ALA A 75 11.12 -7.07 -10.87
N GLU A 76 9.81 -7.23 -10.75
CA GLU A 76 8.84 -6.44 -11.50
C GLU A 76 8.77 -4.98 -11.01
N LEU A 77 8.78 -4.78 -9.68
CA LEU A 77 8.81 -3.45 -9.07
C LEU A 77 10.07 -2.68 -9.45
N ALA A 78 11.24 -3.34 -9.40
CA ALA A 78 12.51 -2.73 -9.81
C ALA A 78 12.55 -2.38 -11.29
N ARG A 79 11.99 -3.25 -12.16
CA ARG A 79 11.86 -2.98 -13.61
C ARG A 79 10.99 -1.75 -13.86
N THR A 80 9.85 -1.65 -13.18
CA THR A 80 8.94 -0.52 -13.29
C THR A 80 9.56 0.75 -12.74
N ALA A 81 10.17 0.71 -11.55
CA ALA A 81 10.84 1.85 -10.94
C ALA A 81 11.93 2.42 -11.86
N LYS A 82 12.72 1.56 -12.49
CA LYS A 82 13.75 1.97 -13.46
C LYS A 82 13.15 2.60 -14.70
N ARG A 83 12.10 2.00 -15.29
CA ARG A 83 11.43 2.50 -16.50
C ARG A 83 10.79 3.87 -16.28
N GLU A 84 10.13 4.04 -15.14
CA GLU A 84 9.38 5.25 -14.82
C GLU A 84 10.23 6.30 -14.07
N SER A 85 11.48 6.01 -13.75
CA SER A 85 12.36 6.84 -12.90
C SER A 85 11.77 7.09 -11.49
N TRP A 86 11.11 6.07 -10.94
CA TRP A 86 10.60 6.09 -9.57
C TRP A 86 11.62 5.56 -8.58
N THR A 87 11.45 5.91 -7.32
CA THR A 87 12.27 5.37 -6.23
C THR A 87 11.55 4.19 -5.59
N LEU A 88 12.19 3.02 -5.56
CA LEU A 88 11.68 1.81 -4.92
C LEU A 88 12.30 1.63 -3.53
N GLY A 89 11.46 1.34 -2.54
CA GLY A 89 11.86 0.93 -1.21
C GLY A 89 11.21 -0.39 -0.79
N ARG A 90 11.92 -1.16 0.04
CA ARG A 90 11.38 -2.30 0.74
C ARG A 90 11.27 -1.96 2.22
N LEU A 91 10.04 -1.88 2.73
CA LEU A 91 9.74 -1.42 4.09
C LEU A 91 9.71 -2.57 5.09
N GLY A 92 9.30 -3.75 4.63
CA GLY A 92 9.17 -4.97 5.40
C GLY A 92 9.45 -6.21 4.55
N GLY A 93 9.06 -7.37 5.02
CA GLY A 93 9.25 -8.65 4.32
C GLY A 93 8.54 -8.69 2.96
N ASP A 94 7.29 -8.29 2.93
CA ASP A 94 6.34 -8.29 1.80
C ASP A 94 5.79 -6.89 1.49
N GLU A 95 6.27 -5.87 2.20
CA GLU A 95 5.84 -4.49 2.06
C GLU A 95 6.85 -3.68 1.24
N PHE A 96 6.36 -3.01 0.22
CA PHE A 96 7.15 -2.18 -0.70
C PHE A 96 6.54 -0.79 -0.84
N ALA A 97 7.37 0.16 -1.26
CA ALA A 97 6.93 1.52 -1.54
C ALA A 97 7.55 2.02 -2.85
N LEU A 98 6.76 2.73 -3.64
CA LEU A 98 7.22 3.44 -4.83
C LEU A 98 6.91 4.93 -4.70
N LEU A 99 7.92 5.75 -4.86
CA LEU A 99 7.79 7.21 -4.84
C LEU A 99 7.87 7.71 -6.28
N ALA A 100 6.80 8.36 -6.74
CA ALA A 100 6.59 8.81 -8.11
C ALA A 100 6.45 10.34 -8.18
N PRO A 101 7.56 11.10 -8.30
CA PRO A 101 7.50 12.54 -8.45
C PRO A 101 6.82 12.94 -9.78
N GLY A 102 6.03 14.02 -9.75
CA GLY A 102 5.35 14.58 -10.92
C GLY A 102 4.13 13.80 -11.39
N LEU A 103 3.71 12.76 -10.67
CA LEU A 103 2.56 11.93 -11.05
C LEU A 103 1.29 12.38 -10.33
N THR A 104 0.22 12.65 -11.09
CA THR A 104 -1.11 12.94 -10.52
C THR A 104 -1.73 11.67 -9.95
N VAL A 105 -2.72 11.81 -9.07
CA VAL A 105 -3.37 10.66 -8.43
C VAL A 105 -4.12 9.78 -9.45
N GLU A 106 -4.74 10.39 -10.46
CA GLU A 106 -5.47 9.67 -11.52
C GLU A 106 -4.50 8.84 -12.37
N ALA A 107 -3.39 9.46 -12.80
CA ALA A 107 -2.35 8.76 -13.54
C ALA A 107 -1.68 7.66 -12.70
N ALA A 108 -1.49 7.93 -11.40
CA ALA A 108 -0.93 6.97 -10.46
C ALA A 108 -1.84 5.75 -10.27
N PHE A 109 -3.16 5.97 -10.15
CA PHE A 109 -4.13 4.88 -10.03
C PHE A 109 -4.05 3.93 -11.24
N LEU A 110 -4.07 4.49 -12.46
CA LEU A 110 -3.97 3.69 -13.69
C LEU A 110 -2.64 2.94 -13.79
N ARG A 111 -1.54 3.58 -13.39
CA ARG A 111 -0.22 2.94 -13.38
C ARG A 111 -0.08 1.89 -12.29
N ALA A 112 -0.67 2.13 -11.12
CA ALA A 112 -0.71 1.15 -10.03
C ALA A 112 -1.51 -0.10 -10.44
N ASP A 113 -2.65 0.05 -11.11
CA ASP A 113 -3.43 -1.09 -11.59
C ASP A 113 -2.72 -1.86 -12.71
N ALA A 114 -2.01 -1.17 -13.61
CA ALA A 114 -1.15 -1.83 -14.59
C ALA A 114 -0.01 -2.60 -13.90
N LEU A 115 0.67 -1.98 -12.91
CA LEU A 115 1.73 -2.62 -12.14
C LEU A 115 1.22 -3.85 -11.37
N ARG A 116 0.03 -3.77 -10.76
CA ARG A 116 -0.62 -4.88 -10.07
C ARG A 116 -0.77 -6.08 -11.02
N ARG A 117 -1.29 -5.86 -12.22
CA ARG A 117 -1.43 -6.90 -13.26
C ARG A 117 -0.09 -7.46 -13.73
N ASP A 118 0.94 -6.61 -13.86
CA ASP A 118 2.28 -7.04 -14.24
C ASP A 118 2.90 -7.94 -13.16
N VAL A 119 2.70 -7.62 -11.87
CA VAL A 119 3.15 -8.45 -10.74
C VAL A 119 2.36 -9.77 -10.70
N ASP A 120 1.06 -9.75 -10.91
CA ASP A 120 0.24 -10.97 -10.99
C ASP A 120 0.72 -11.90 -12.13
N ALA A 121 1.01 -11.34 -13.30
CA ALA A 121 1.59 -12.08 -14.40
C ALA A 121 2.99 -12.64 -14.08
N ALA A 122 3.78 -11.96 -13.25
CA ALA A 122 5.07 -12.44 -12.77
C ALA A 122 4.90 -13.60 -11.78
N PHE A 123 3.92 -13.52 -10.87
CA PHE A 123 3.57 -14.63 -9.97
C PHE A 123 3.18 -15.89 -10.74
N ALA A 124 2.34 -15.77 -11.78
CA ALA A 124 1.92 -16.88 -12.59
C ALA A 124 3.07 -17.64 -13.29
N LYS A 125 4.23 -16.99 -13.50
CA LYS A 125 5.41 -17.62 -14.11
C LYS A 125 6.25 -18.41 -13.11
N VAL A 126 6.20 -18.09 -11.83
CA VAL A 126 7.09 -18.67 -10.80
C VAL A 126 6.37 -19.56 -9.79
N LEU A 127 5.06 -19.41 -9.67
CA LEU A 127 4.22 -20.21 -8.78
C LEU A 127 3.68 -21.45 -9.51
N ALA A 128 3.64 -22.57 -8.80
CA ALA A 128 3.11 -23.81 -9.34
C ALA A 128 1.56 -23.75 -9.46
N ARG A 129 0.99 -24.68 -10.25
CA ARG A 129 -0.45 -24.80 -10.40
C ARG A 129 -1.15 -24.96 -9.04
N GLY A 130 -2.14 -24.13 -8.77
CA GLY A 130 -2.87 -24.10 -7.49
C GLY A 130 -2.27 -23.18 -6.43
N GLN A 131 -1.04 -22.68 -6.61
CA GLN A 131 -0.47 -21.62 -5.80
C GLN A 131 -0.96 -20.27 -6.30
N ARG A 132 -1.42 -19.40 -5.40
CA ARG A 132 -1.90 -18.06 -5.77
C ARG A 132 -1.36 -17.03 -4.79
N CYS A 133 -0.98 -15.90 -5.34
CA CYS A 133 -0.61 -14.68 -4.64
C CYS A 133 -1.10 -13.50 -5.47
N ALA A 134 -1.34 -12.39 -4.84
CA ALA A 134 -1.72 -11.14 -5.50
C ALA A 134 -1.00 -9.98 -4.80
N VAL A 135 -1.19 -8.77 -5.25
CA VAL A 135 -0.68 -7.58 -4.57
C VAL A 135 -1.79 -6.53 -4.44
N SER A 136 -1.92 -5.97 -3.26
CA SER A 136 -2.75 -4.80 -3.02
C SER A 136 -1.89 -3.54 -3.01
N ILE A 137 -2.42 -2.44 -3.53
CA ILE A 137 -1.70 -1.17 -3.66
C ILE A 137 -2.54 -0.04 -3.07
N GLY A 138 -1.96 0.72 -2.13
CA GLY A 138 -2.53 1.96 -1.63
C GLY A 138 -1.86 3.17 -2.28
N VAL A 139 -2.63 4.14 -2.74
CA VAL A 139 -2.15 5.33 -3.43
C VAL A 139 -2.52 6.59 -2.66
N ALA A 140 -1.53 7.44 -2.38
CA ALA A 140 -1.72 8.77 -1.82
C ALA A 140 -0.84 9.80 -2.52
N ASN A 141 -1.29 11.06 -2.57
CA ASN A 141 -0.65 12.13 -3.34
C ASN A 141 -0.48 13.41 -2.50
N ILE A 142 0.62 14.10 -2.72
CA ILE A 142 0.83 15.48 -2.27
C ILE A 142 0.66 16.39 -3.50
N PRO A 143 -0.10 17.51 -3.37
CA PRO A 143 -0.69 18.11 -2.16
C PRO A 143 -2.12 17.64 -1.85
N ARG A 144 -2.71 16.74 -2.65
CA ARG A 144 -4.12 16.36 -2.54
C ARG A 144 -4.49 15.73 -1.19
N ASP A 145 -3.71 14.74 -0.76
CA ASP A 145 -4.06 13.86 0.37
C ASP A 145 -3.26 14.18 1.63
N ALA A 146 -2.13 14.88 1.50
CA ALA A 146 -1.20 15.09 2.60
C ALA A 146 -0.43 16.40 2.47
N LYS A 147 -0.02 16.94 3.62
CA LYS A 147 0.78 18.17 3.75
C LYS A 147 2.22 17.89 4.19
N GLY A 148 2.62 16.64 4.23
CA GLY A 148 3.96 16.24 4.66
C GLY A 148 4.22 14.74 4.48
N PRO A 149 5.49 14.30 4.63
CA PRO A 149 5.90 12.92 4.41
C PRO A 149 5.18 11.91 5.30
N ASP A 150 5.10 12.19 6.60
CA ASP A 150 4.47 11.27 7.56
C ASP A 150 2.97 11.11 7.30
N GLU A 151 2.31 12.22 6.95
CA GLU A 151 0.91 12.18 6.58
C GLU A 151 0.70 11.43 5.26
N LEU A 152 1.60 11.60 4.28
CA LEU A 152 1.54 10.86 3.01
C LEU A 152 1.67 9.36 3.23
N MET A 153 2.62 8.92 4.06
CA MET A 153 2.77 7.51 4.44
C MET A 153 1.50 6.98 5.08
N ARG A 154 0.96 7.68 6.07
CA ARG A 154 -0.28 7.30 6.76
C ARG A 154 -1.48 7.22 5.79
N LYS A 155 -1.61 8.15 4.86
CA LYS A 155 -2.70 8.17 3.87
C LYS A 155 -2.57 7.03 2.86
N ALA A 156 -1.36 6.71 2.42
CA ALA A 156 -1.11 5.56 1.56
C ALA A 156 -1.40 4.23 2.27
N ASP A 157 -1.05 4.13 3.56
CA ASP A 157 -1.37 2.95 4.40
C ASP A 157 -2.88 2.78 4.56
N LEU A 158 -3.63 3.84 4.82
CA LEU A 158 -5.09 3.80 4.86
C LEU A 158 -5.71 3.36 3.53
N ALA A 159 -5.15 3.81 2.42
CA ALA A 159 -5.58 3.40 1.08
C ALA A 159 -5.29 1.91 0.83
N LEU A 160 -4.11 1.42 1.22
CA LEU A 160 -3.75 0.00 1.16
C LEU A 160 -4.65 -0.85 2.05
N TYR A 161 -4.90 -0.41 3.27
CA TYR A 161 -5.83 -1.08 4.17
C TYR A 161 -7.23 -1.18 3.54
N ALA A 162 -7.75 -0.09 2.95
CA ALA A 162 -9.04 -0.10 2.26
C ALA A 162 -9.07 -1.08 1.07
N ALA A 163 -7.98 -1.19 0.31
CA ALA A 163 -7.84 -2.18 -0.76
C ALA A 163 -7.92 -3.62 -0.22
N LYS A 164 -7.21 -3.92 0.86
CA LYS A 164 -7.25 -5.22 1.52
C LYS A 164 -8.63 -5.54 2.11
N GLU A 165 -9.32 -4.55 2.66
CA GLU A 165 -10.69 -4.69 3.16
C GLU A 165 -11.69 -5.04 2.05
N GLN A 166 -11.47 -4.62 0.81
CA GLN A 166 -12.28 -4.98 -0.35
C GLN A 166 -12.01 -6.39 -0.91
N GLY A 167 -11.07 -7.11 -0.32
CA GLY A 167 -10.73 -8.49 -0.70
C GLY A 167 -9.31 -8.66 -1.22
N GLY A 168 -8.52 -7.60 -1.27
CA GLY A 168 -7.18 -7.61 -1.85
C GLY A 168 -7.19 -7.61 -3.38
N ASP A 169 -6.02 -7.82 -3.99
CA ASP A 169 -5.83 -7.82 -5.46
C ASP A 169 -6.43 -6.58 -6.14
N THR A 170 -6.22 -5.42 -5.54
CA THR A 170 -6.81 -4.17 -6.01
C THR A 170 -5.98 -2.95 -5.64
N VAL A 171 -6.32 -1.81 -6.23
CA VAL A 171 -5.73 -0.50 -5.94
C VAL A 171 -6.73 0.33 -5.13
N GLY A 172 -6.32 0.75 -3.94
CA GLY A 172 -7.07 1.68 -3.10
C GLY A 172 -6.56 3.11 -3.26
N LEU A 173 -7.49 4.05 -3.27
CA LEU A 173 -7.19 5.48 -3.10
C LEU A 173 -7.46 5.90 -1.66
N THR A 174 -6.79 6.97 -1.25
CA THR A 174 -7.07 7.58 0.05
C THR A 174 -8.56 7.89 0.18
N PRO A 175 -9.24 7.39 1.21
CA PRO A 175 -10.64 7.72 1.45
C PRO A 175 -10.86 9.22 1.54
N ALA A 176 -11.98 9.70 1.00
CA ALA A 176 -12.33 11.13 1.02
C ALA A 176 -12.51 11.68 2.44
N ASN A 177 -12.86 10.80 3.39
CA ASN A 177 -12.99 11.14 4.81
C ASN A 177 -11.73 10.73 5.57
N ASP A 178 -11.31 11.54 6.53
CA ASP A 178 -10.17 11.27 7.40
C ASP A 178 -10.46 10.05 8.31
N MET A 179 -10.08 8.87 7.83
CA MET A 179 -10.14 7.66 8.66
C MET A 179 -8.98 7.66 9.65
N VAL A 180 -9.30 7.52 10.92
CA VAL A 180 -8.32 7.44 12.01
C VAL A 180 -8.41 6.05 12.64
N LEU A 181 -7.26 5.37 12.77
CA LEU A 181 -7.21 4.10 13.49
C LEU A 181 -7.52 4.36 14.97
N LYS A 182 -8.55 3.68 15.47
CA LYS A 182 -8.89 3.65 16.89
C LYS A 182 -8.86 2.20 17.37
N SER A 183 -7.98 1.89 18.32
CA SER A 183 -7.90 0.56 18.94
C SER A 183 -8.73 0.50 20.22
N SER A 184 -9.34 -0.65 20.49
CA SER A 184 -10.07 -0.93 21.71
C SER A 184 -9.93 -2.40 22.09
N TYR A 185 -10.16 -2.73 23.38
CA TYR A 185 -10.18 -4.09 23.86
C TYR A 185 -11.62 -4.62 23.91
N TYR A 186 -11.80 -5.84 23.41
CA TYR A 186 -13.08 -6.56 23.44
C TYR A 186 -12.91 -7.90 24.15
N SER A 187 -13.95 -8.37 24.82
CA SER A 187 -13.94 -9.71 25.39
C SER A 187 -13.97 -10.78 24.29
N ALA A 188 -13.41 -11.95 24.55
CA ALA A 188 -13.46 -13.08 23.62
C ALA A 188 -14.89 -13.43 23.19
N ALA A 189 -15.86 -13.33 24.12
CA ALA A 189 -17.26 -13.57 23.82
C ALA A 189 -17.86 -12.55 22.85
N GLN A 190 -17.48 -11.26 22.96
CA GLN A 190 -17.91 -10.23 22.00
C GLN A 190 -17.33 -10.48 20.62
N LEU A 191 -16.04 -10.80 20.52
CA LEU A 191 -15.38 -11.09 19.24
C LEU A 191 -15.98 -12.34 18.57
N SER A 192 -16.26 -13.42 19.32
CA SER A 192 -16.91 -14.61 18.78
C SER A 192 -18.31 -14.31 18.22
N ARG A 193 -19.08 -13.49 18.93
CA ARG A 193 -20.42 -13.06 18.47
C ARG A 193 -20.33 -12.15 17.24
N LEU A 194 -19.37 -11.24 17.20
CA LEU A 194 -19.12 -10.36 16.04
C LEU A 194 -18.77 -11.18 14.82
N LYS A 195 -17.85 -12.15 14.95
CA LYS A 195 -17.46 -13.06 13.88
C LYS A 195 -18.67 -13.84 13.32
N ALA A 196 -19.45 -14.49 14.18
CA ALA A 196 -20.64 -15.21 13.76
C ALA A 196 -21.67 -14.30 13.07
N LEU A 197 -21.80 -13.04 13.50
CA LEU A 197 -22.67 -12.06 12.85
C LEU A 197 -22.14 -11.68 11.46
N ALA A 198 -20.83 -11.44 11.33
CA ALA A 198 -20.17 -11.10 10.06
C ALA A 198 -20.35 -12.23 9.03
N GLU A 199 -20.12 -13.48 9.43
CA GLU A 199 -20.34 -14.67 8.59
C GLU A 199 -21.80 -14.78 8.13
N ARG A 200 -22.76 -14.63 9.01
CA ARG A 200 -24.20 -14.67 8.70
C ARG A 200 -24.62 -13.54 7.76
N LYS A 201 -24.07 -12.35 7.95
CA LYS A 201 -24.35 -11.17 7.11
C LYS A 201 -23.52 -11.13 5.84
N LYS A 202 -22.57 -12.07 5.63
CA LYS A 202 -21.61 -12.09 4.52
C LYS A 202 -20.86 -10.76 4.39
N THR A 203 -20.44 -10.20 5.51
CA THR A 203 -19.69 -8.93 5.60
C THR A 203 -18.48 -9.09 6.51
N LYS A 204 -17.63 -8.08 6.61
CA LYS A 204 -16.45 -8.10 7.46
C LYS A 204 -16.76 -7.54 8.87
N GLU A 205 -16.08 -8.05 9.90
CA GLU A 205 -16.21 -7.58 11.28
C GLU A 205 -15.97 -6.06 11.40
N ALA A 206 -14.96 -5.53 10.68
CA ALA A 206 -14.65 -4.10 10.67
C ALA A 206 -15.80 -3.23 10.12
N VAL A 207 -16.60 -3.74 9.19
CA VAL A 207 -17.79 -3.04 8.67
C VAL A 207 -18.84 -2.93 9.75
N LEU A 208 -19.12 -4.04 10.44
CA LEU A 208 -20.10 -4.06 11.53
C LEU A 208 -19.68 -3.19 12.73
N LEU A 209 -18.38 -3.12 13.02
CA LEU A 209 -17.87 -2.23 14.07
C LEU A 209 -18.07 -0.75 13.71
N ARG A 210 -17.84 -0.36 12.45
CA ARG A 210 -18.11 1.00 11.99
C ARG A 210 -19.60 1.35 12.00
N GLU A 211 -20.44 0.42 11.52
CA GLU A 211 -21.90 0.55 11.58
C GLU A 211 -22.38 0.75 13.04
N GLY A 212 -21.86 -0.08 13.96
CA GLY A 212 -22.18 0.05 15.38
C GLY A 212 -21.72 1.39 15.99
N LEU A 213 -20.58 1.92 15.58
CA LEU A 213 -20.12 3.25 16.01
C LEU A 213 -21.06 4.35 15.50
N GLU A 214 -21.46 4.30 14.22
CA GLU A 214 -22.41 5.26 13.63
C GLU A 214 -23.78 5.22 14.33
N ASP A 215 -24.26 4.02 14.68
CA ASP A 215 -25.52 3.87 15.40
C ASP A 215 -25.45 4.46 16.82
N ILE A 216 -24.32 4.29 17.51
CA ILE A 216 -24.09 4.89 18.83
C ILE A 216 -24.03 6.42 18.70
N LEU A 217 -23.26 6.96 17.77
CA LEU A 217 -23.19 8.41 17.56
C LEU A 217 -24.56 8.98 17.25
N ARG A 218 -25.30 8.39 16.31
CA ARG A 218 -26.67 8.82 15.98
C ARG A 218 -27.63 8.79 17.18
N LYS A 219 -27.44 7.86 18.10
CA LYS A 219 -28.26 7.75 19.30
C LYS A 219 -28.01 8.90 20.28
N TYR A 220 -26.74 9.34 20.43
CA TYR A 220 -26.37 10.35 21.43
C TYR A 220 -26.18 11.76 20.85
N ASP A 221 -26.02 11.93 19.53
CA ASP A 221 -26.00 13.27 18.88
C ASP A 221 -27.37 13.97 18.87
N ARG A 222 -28.42 13.33 19.37
CA ARG A 222 -29.77 13.88 19.47
C ARG A 222 -30.12 14.42 20.87
N GLU A 223 -29.16 14.38 21.78
CA GLU A 223 -29.25 15.00 23.10
C GLU A 223 -28.52 16.37 23.09
#